data_5a54e50a9736259dcee178680d076050
#
_entry.id   5a54e50a9736259dcee178680d076050
#
_cell.length_a   1.000
_cell.length_b   1.000
_cell.length_c   1.000
_cell.angle_alpha   90.00
_cell.angle_beta   90.00
_cell.angle_gamma   90.00
#
_symmetry.space_group_name_H-M   'P 1'
#
loop_
_entity.id
_entity.type
_entity.pdbx_description
1 polymer ?
#
loop_
_entity_poly.entity_id
_entity_poly.type
_entity_poly.pdbx_seq_one_letter_code
_entity_poly.pdbx_strand_id
1 'polypeptide(L)'
;MTVVWRAAARADLVRILRYVSQENPIAARRLAQELVLAGDSLQVFPRRGRRGLVEGTRELVVVRPYVIVYDIGEDETVSILRLWHSAQDRG
;
A
#
# COMPACT_ATOMS: atom_id res chain seq x y z
N MET A 1 -12.94 8.30 -7.77
CA MET A 1 -13.11 7.44 -6.58
C MET A 1 -12.39 8.03 -5.38
N THR A 2 -12.85 7.70 -4.19
CA THR A 2 -12.19 8.11 -2.95
C THR A 2 -11.24 7.01 -2.50
N VAL A 3 -10.04 7.38 -2.07
CA VAL A 3 -9.07 6.45 -1.51
C VAL A 3 -8.98 6.70 -0.01
N VAL A 4 -9.14 5.63 0.77
CA VAL A 4 -9.04 5.69 2.23
C VAL A 4 -7.94 4.72 2.67
N TRP A 5 -6.98 5.25 3.43
CA TRP A 5 -5.93 4.45 4.06
C TRP A 5 -6.46 4.00 5.42
N ARG A 6 -6.73 2.71 5.55
CA ARG A 6 -7.25 2.17 6.81
C ARG A 6 -6.17 2.21 7.90
N ALA A 7 -6.60 2.13 9.15
CA ALA A 7 -5.70 2.26 10.30
C ALA A 7 -4.56 1.24 10.25
N ALA A 8 -4.84 -0.01 9.89
CA ALA A 8 -3.81 -1.03 9.80
C ALA A 8 -2.77 -0.71 8.72
N ALA A 9 -3.21 -0.18 7.58
CA ALA A 9 -2.29 0.21 6.51
C ALA A 9 -1.41 1.39 6.92
N ARG A 10 -1.98 2.37 7.63
CA ARG A 10 -1.20 3.49 8.14
C ARG A 10 -0.16 3.04 9.17
N ALA A 11 -0.54 2.08 10.03
CA ALA A 11 0.39 1.51 10.99
C ALA A 11 1.52 0.77 10.29
N ASP A 12 1.19 0.01 9.25
CA ASP A 12 2.20 -0.68 8.42
C ASP A 12 3.18 0.33 7.82
N LEU A 13 2.66 1.43 7.27
CA LEU A 13 3.48 2.46 6.66
C LEU A 13 4.47 3.05 7.68
N VAL A 14 3.98 3.40 8.86
CA VAL A 14 4.83 3.94 9.92
C VAL A 14 5.92 2.94 10.29
N ARG A 15 5.56 1.67 10.47
CA ARG A 15 6.51 0.63 10.83
C ARG A 15 7.60 0.46 9.77
N ILE A 16 7.20 0.42 8.49
CA ILE A 16 8.14 0.29 7.38
C ILE A 16 9.09 1.49 7.34
N LEU A 17 8.55 2.70 7.47
CA LEU A 17 9.37 3.90 7.38
C LEU A 17 10.33 4.04 8.55
N ARG A 18 9.92 3.65 9.76
CA ARG A 18 10.82 3.63 10.91
C ARG A 18 11.98 2.69 10.68
N TYR A 19 11.69 1.51 10.16
CA TYR A 19 12.73 0.51 9.89
C TYR A 19 13.75 1.04 8.88
N VAL A 20 13.28 1.58 7.76
CA VAL A 20 14.17 2.10 6.72
C VAL A 20 14.93 3.31 7.21
N SER A 21 14.29 4.19 7.99
CA SER A 21 14.94 5.43 8.44
C SER A 21 16.08 5.20 9.43
N GLN A 22 16.10 4.04 10.10
CA GLN A 22 17.20 3.71 11.00
C GLN A 22 18.54 3.65 10.27
N GLU A 23 18.52 3.25 9.01
CA GLU A 23 19.71 3.15 8.20
C GLU A 23 19.87 4.29 7.21
N ASN A 24 18.74 4.78 6.67
CA ASN A 24 18.79 5.81 5.64
C ASN A 24 17.54 6.69 5.69
N PRO A 25 17.61 7.82 6.43
CA PRO A 25 16.45 8.72 6.54
C PRO A 25 15.99 9.32 5.19
N ILE A 26 16.93 9.57 4.28
CA ILE A 26 16.59 10.13 2.96
C ILE A 26 15.82 9.10 2.14
N ALA A 27 16.27 7.84 2.17
CA ALA A 27 15.57 6.76 1.48
C ALA A 27 14.19 6.53 2.06
N ALA A 28 14.02 6.65 3.39
CA ALA A 28 12.71 6.51 4.03
C ALA A 28 11.74 7.58 3.55
N ARG A 29 12.21 8.83 3.43
CA ARG A 29 11.38 9.93 2.95
C ARG A 29 10.94 9.71 1.51
N ARG A 30 11.86 9.27 0.66
CA ARG A 30 11.54 8.96 -0.74
C ARG A 30 10.53 7.81 -0.83
N LEU A 31 10.74 6.77 -0.03
CA LEU A 31 9.84 5.62 0.01
C LEU A 31 8.43 6.03 0.44
N ALA A 32 8.33 6.91 1.45
CA ALA A 32 7.04 7.41 1.90
C ALA A 32 6.29 8.10 0.75
N GLN A 33 6.98 8.95 0.01
CA GLN A 33 6.38 9.66 -1.12
C GLN A 33 5.92 8.68 -2.20
N GLU A 34 6.74 7.69 -2.53
CA GLU A 34 6.41 6.72 -3.57
C GLU A 34 5.22 5.86 -3.18
N LEU A 35 5.16 5.39 -1.93
CA LEU A 35 4.05 4.56 -1.47
C LEU A 35 2.74 5.34 -1.42
N VAL A 36 2.79 6.58 -0.94
CA VAL A 36 1.58 7.42 -0.87
C VAL A 36 1.08 7.73 -2.29
N LEU A 37 1.98 8.09 -3.19
CA LEU A 37 1.59 8.36 -4.58
C LEU A 37 1.00 7.13 -5.26
N ALA A 38 1.60 5.96 -5.03
CA ALA A 38 1.10 4.71 -5.60
C ALA A 38 -0.31 4.41 -5.09
N GLY A 39 -0.53 4.53 -3.77
CA GLY A 39 -1.85 4.32 -3.19
C GLY A 39 -2.88 5.31 -3.72
N ASP A 40 -2.51 6.57 -3.76
CA ASP A 40 -3.42 7.62 -4.21
C ASP A 40 -3.75 7.52 -5.70
N SER A 41 -2.87 6.89 -6.50
CA SER A 41 -3.15 6.67 -7.92
C SER A 41 -4.39 5.80 -8.15
N LEU A 42 -4.79 5.04 -7.14
CA LEU A 42 -5.98 4.20 -7.23
C LEU A 42 -7.27 5.02 -7.30
N GLN A 43 -7.20 6.31 -6.97
CA GLN A 43 -8.32 7.22 -7.17
C GLN A 43 -8.71 7.30 -8.65
N VAL A 44 -7.73 7.25 -9.53
CA VAL A 44 -7.93 7.36 -10.98
C VAL A 44 -7.96 5.98 -11.65
N PHE A 45 -7.11 5.08 -11.19
CA PHE A 45 -6.98 3.74 -11.77
C PHE A 45 -7.20 2.66 -10.69
N PRO A 46 -8.45 2.48 -10.25
CA PRO A 46 -8.70 1.58 -9.10
C PRO A 46 -8.41 0.11 -9.40
N ARG A 47 -8.41 -0.29 -10.65
CA ARG A 47 -8.20 -1.70 -11.02
C ARG A 47 -6.81 -1.99 -11.54
N ARG A 48 -5.85 -1.09 -11.32
CA ARG A 48 -4.47 -1.31 -11.80
C ARG A 48 -3.75 -2.43 -11.06
N GLY A 49 -4.18 -2.76 -9.84
CA GLY A 49 -3.61 -3.87 -9.09
C GLY A 49 -4.13 -5.22 -9.60
N ARG A 50 -3.33 -6.26 -9.40
CA ARG A 50 -3.72 -7.63 -9.74
C ARG A 50 -4.65 -8.18 -8.66
N ARG A 51 -5.32 -9.31 -8.95
CA ARG A 51 -6.12 -9.99 -7.93
C ARG A 51 -5.24 -10.38 -6.74
N GLY A 52 -5.75 -10.14 -5.53
CA GLY A 52 -5.06 -10.50 -4.31
C GLY A 52 -5.26 -11.95 -3.94
N LEU A 53 -4.50 -12.40 -2.94
CA LEU A 53 -4.61 -13.74 -2.40
C LEU A 53 -5.93 -13.95 -1.68
N VAL A 54 -6.44 -12.91 -1.03
CA VAL A 54 -7.74 -12.96 -0.37
C VAL A 54 -8.79 -12.52 -1.38
N GLU A 55 -9.89 -13.28 -1.49
CA GLU A 55 -10.97 -12.97 -2.40
C GLU A 55 -11.50 -11.55 -2.14
N GLY A 56 -11.75 -10.82 -3.21
CA GLY A 56 -12.23 -9.44 -3.13
C GLY A 56 -11.15 -8.40 -2.99
N THR A 57 -9.91 -8.80 -2.78
CA THR A 57 -8.81 -7.85 -2.66
C THR A 57 -7.98 -7.77 -3.93
N ARG A 58 -7.20 -6.69 -4.02
CA ARG A 58 -6.22 -6.48 -5.08
C ARG A 58 -4.89 -6.10 -4.47
N GLU A 59 -3.83 -6.31 -5.24
CA GLU A 59 -2.46 -6.03 -4.83
C GLU A 59 -1.76 -5.18 -5.86
N LEU A 60 -1.22 -4.05 -5.40
CA LEU A 60 -0.46 -3.14 -6.25
C LEU A 60 1.01 -3.25 -5.89
N VAL A 61 1.85 -3.65 -6.87
CA VAL A 61 3.28 -3.85 -6.67
C VAL A 61 4.03 -2.92 -7.62
N VAL A 62 4.12 -1.65 -7.27
CA VAL A 62 4.86 -0.65 -8.07
C VAL A 62 6.09 -0.13 -7.35
N VAL A 63 6.14 -0.28 -6.03
CA VAL A 63 7.28 0.14 -5.20
C VAL A 63 7.86 -1.11 -4.54
N ARG A 64 8.62 -1.86 -5.33
CA ARG A 64 9.18 -3.12 -4.85
C ARG A 64 10.11 -2.91 -3.67
N PRO A 65 10.12 -3.78 -2.68
CA PRO A 65 9.38 -5.06 -2.59
C PRO A 65 8.03 -4.96 -1.87
N TYR A 66 7.45 -3.78 -1.80
CA TYR A 66 6.23 -3.56 -1.02
C TYR A 66 4.98 -3.83 -1.84
N VAL A 67 3.97 -4.37 -1.17
CA VAL A 67 2.68 -4.70 -1.75
C VAL A 67 1.61 -3.89 -1.05
N ILE A 68 0.83 -3.14 -1.84
CA ILE A 68 -0.34 -2.42 -1.34
C ILE A 68 -1.55 -3.31 -1.54
N VAL A 69 -2.16 -3.74 -0.44
CA VAL A 69 -3.37 -4.58 -0.49
C VAL A 69 -4.58 -3.67 -0.30
N TYR A 70 -5.53 -3.76 -1.22
CA TYR A 70 -6.70 -2.88 -1.18
C TYR A 70 -7.94 -3.61 -1.71
N ASP A 71 -9.10 -3.04 -1.46
CA ASP A 71 -10.35 -3.48 -2.07
C ASP A 71 -11.11 -2.28 -2.62
N ILE A 72 -12.12 -2.56 -3.44
CA ILE A 72 -13.01 -1.53 -3.99
C ILE A 72 -14.41 -1.85 -3.45
N GLY A 73 -14.94 -0.95 -2.63
CA GLY A 73 -16.25 -1.11 -2.04
C GLY A 73 -17.38 -0.80 -3.03
N GLU A 74 -18.60 -1.16 -2.66
CA GLU A 74 -19.78 -0.93 -3.48
C GLU A 74 -20.06 0.56 -3.70
N ASP A 75 -19.60 1.39 -2.77
CA ASP A 75 -19.75 2.85 -2.84
C ASP A 75 -18.60 3.51 -3.61
N GLU A 76 -17.83 2.72 -4.34
CA GLU A 76 -16.68 3.19 -5.11
C GLU A 76 -15.57 3.79 -4.24
N THR A 77 -15.48 3.36 -2.98
CA THR A 77 -14.38 3.71 -2.11
C THR A 77 -13.29 2.67 -2.24
N VAL A 78 -12.06 3.11 -2.51
CA VAL A 78 -10.89 2.25 -2.47
C VAL A 78 -10.37 2.26 -1.04
N SER A 79 -10.37 1.12 -0.38
CA SER A 79 -9.81 0.98 0.96
C SER A 79 -8.45 0.32 0.88
N ILE A 80 -7.41 1.05 1.26
CA ILE A 80 -6.09 0.45 1.39
C ILE A 80 -6.03 -0.23 2.75
N LEU A 81 -5.93 -1.55 2.72
CA LEU A 81 -6.09 -2.41 3.90
C LEU A 81 -4.78 -2.68 4.60
N ARG A 82 -3.73 -2.97 3.85
CA ARG A 82 -2.42 -3.31 4.39
C ARG A 82 -1.30 -2.91 3.44
N LEU A 83 -0.11 -2.74 4.01
CA LEU A 83 1.14 -2.68 3.25
C LEU A 83 2.02 -3.83 3.72
N TRP A 84 2.51 -4.64 2.78
CA TRP A 84 3.33 -5.80 3.11
C TRP A 84 4.67 -5.73 2.39
N HIS A 85 5.69 -6.24 3.04
CA HIS A 85 6.95 -6.56 2.38
C HIS A 85 6.81 -7.97 1.80
N SER A 86 6.90 -8.09 0.48
CA SER A 86 6.54 -9.32 -0.22
C SER A 86 7.31 -10.55 0.25
N ALA A 87 8.53 -10.37 0.76
CA ALA A 87 9.35 -11.49 1.22
C ALA A 87 9.11 -11.85 2.70
N GLN A 88 8.51 -10.97 3.49
CA GLN A 88 8.43 -11.13 4.94
C GLN A 88 7.01 -11.28 5.46
N ASP A 89 6.08 -10.51 4.93
CA ASP A 89 4.76 -10.33 5.55
C ASP A 89 3.69 -11.25 4.98
N ARG A 90 4.00 -11.98 3.94
CA ARG A 90 3.03 -12.86 3.25
C ARG A 90 3.31 -14.33 3.45
N GLY A 91 4.15 -14.61 4.36
CA GLY A 91 4.60 -15.97 4.64
C GLY A 91 3.51 -16.98 4.91
#